data_8f139a397647f0de95b4e370e993896b
#
_entry.id   8f139a397647f0de95b4e370e993896b
#
_cell.length_a   1.000
_cell.length_b   1.000
_cell.length_c   1.000
_cell.angle_alpha   90.00
_cell.angle_beta   90.00
_cell.angle_gamma   90.00
#
_symmetry.space_group_name_H-M   'P 1'
#
loop_
_entity.id
_entity.type
_entity.pdbx_description
1 polymer ?
#
loop_
_entity_poly.entity_id
_entity_poly.type
_entity_poly.pdbx_seq_one_letter_code
_entity_poly.pdbx_strand_id
1 'polypeptide(L)'
;MASPRFRDTGRFVRRKAPTKTFTPANLADLMRCLDPGSKTATPIRIRGAGTASTDCNSCSTGTIIDTTGLDRIVGIDTYNHTVTTEAGVRLGELVAALAEQGLELIGNHDQMERTVGGAVASPCMGPGIGDQAAFLSTQVISMKVVTPVGKLMKVSQQQKHLLNAFRLSYGLLGAIYEVTLRVRPITTFSAKHRGLSIDTFADVANRLAARDVGFKFYVLPHMDRVYLDLRRYEPTLGNSYGTPWKLKDWGESTVLPHVFKSLNRVLPIPSVRY
;
A
#
# COMPACT_ATOMS: atom_id res chain seq x y z
N MET A 1 -21.64 21.04 14.19
CA MET A 1 -20.40 20.49 13.60
C MET A 1 -20.78 19.22 12.84
N ALA A 2 -20.71 19.22 11.51
CA ALA A 2 -21.07 18.07 10.71
C ALA A 2 -20.00 16.99 10.90
N SER A 3 -20.43 15.77 11.25
CA SER A 3 -19.57 14.59 11.31
C SER A 3 -18.80 14.46 10.00
N PRO A 4 -17.46 14.26 10.02
CA PRO A 4 -16.69 14.07 8.79
C PRO A 4 -17.29 12.88 8.03
N ARG A 5 -17.73 13.12 6.80
CA ARG A 5 -18.28 12.07 5.94
C ARG A 5 -17.23 10.98 5.78
N PHE A 6 -17.52 9.81 6.32
CA PHE A 6 -16.74 8.62 6.15
C PHE A 6 -16.61 8.32 4.64
N ARG A 7 -15.48 8.67 4.03
CA ARG A 7 -15.19 8.30 2.64
C ARG A 7 -14.74 6.84 2.63
N ASP A 8 -15.71 5.97 2.38
CA ASP A 8 -15.41 4.57 2.05
C ASP A 8 -14.82 4.51 0.64
N THR A 9 -13.50 4.38 0.55
CA THR A 9 -12.79 4.16 -0.70
C THR A 9 -12.70 2.67 -1.07
N GLY A 10 -13.08 1.79 -0.15
CA GLY A 10 -13.24 0.35 -0.39
C GLY A 10 -14.51 0.05 -1.15
N ARG A 11 -14.45 0.01 -2.46
CA ARG A 11 -15.60 -0.06 -3.39
C ARG A 11 -16.47 -1.30 -3.27
N PHE A 12 -16.10 -2.31 -2.50
CA PHE A 12 -16.75 -3.62 -2.49
C PHE A 12 -17.27 -4.07 -1.12
N VAL A 13 -16.91 -3.41 -0.03
CA VAL A 13 -17.30 -3.82 1.32
C VAL A 13 -18.16 -2.74 1.98
N ARG A 14 -19.39 -3.07 2.35
CA ARG A 14 -20.22 -2.21 3.19
C ARG A 14 -19.67 -2.23 4.62
N ARG A 15 -18.96 -1.20 5.01
CA ARG A 15 -18.38 -1.07 6.35
C ARG A 15 -19.42 -0.49 7.30
N LYS A 16 -19.54 -1.10 8.45
CA LYS A 16 -20.32 -0.53 9.57
C LYS A 16 -19.52 0.65 10.14
N ALA A 17 -20.22 1.73 10.48
CA ALA A 17 -19.58 2.88 11.11
C ALA A 17 -19.04 2.50 12.50
N PRO A 18 -17.82 2.93 12.87
CA PRO A 18 -17.28 2.73 14.21
C PRO A 18 -18.04 3.59 15.22
N THR A 19 -17.99 3.21 16.49
CA THR A 19 -18.55 4.02 17.57
C THR A 19 -17.80 5.34 17.71
N LYS A 20 -16.48 5.31 17.54
CA LYS A 20 -15.61 6.48 17.64
C LYS A 20 -14.42 6.40 16.68
N THR A 21 -13.98 7.56 16.18
CA THR A 21 -12.74 7.68 15.40
C THR A 21 -11.88 8.76 16.02
N PHE A 22 -10.59 8.45 16.24
CA PHE A 22 -9.55 9.39 16.62
C PHE A 22 -8.55 9.53 15.49
N THR A 23 -8.12 10.77 15.23
CA THR A 23 -7.05 11.07 14.26
C THR A 23 -5.92 11.76 15.01
N PRO A 24 -4.91 11.00 15.52
CA PRO A 24 -3.77 11.58 16.22
C PRO A 24 -2.95 12.45 15.27
N ALA A 25 -2.52 13.61 15.73
CA ALA A 25 -1.68 14.54 14.96
C ALA A 25 -0.17 14.39 15.29
N ASN A 26 0.16 13.63 16.33
CA ASN A 26 1.53 13.43 16.79
C ASN A 26 1.67 12.15 17.64
N LEU A 27 2.90 11.83 18.01
CA LEU A 27 3.21 10.66 18.85
C LEU A 27 2.48 10.65 20.19
N ALA A 28 2.42 11.79 20.87
CA ALA A 28 1.80 11.88 22.19
C ALA A 28 0.30 11.59 22.13
N ASP A 29 -0.37 12.07 21.08
CA ASP A 29 -1.79 11.78 20.84
C ASP A 29 -2.00 10.29 20.55
N LEU A 30 -1.14 9.68 19.72
CA LEU A 30 -1.21 8.26 19.41
C LEU A 30 -1.00 7.39 20.67
N MET A 31 -0.01 7.72 21.48
CA MET A 31 0.25 7.03 22.76
C MET A 31 -0.95 7.14 23.71
N ARG A 32 -1.54 8.32 23.83
CA ARG A 32 -2.73 8.56 24.66
C ARG A 32 -3.95 7.75 24.21
N CYS A 33 -4.14 7.60 22.89
CA CYS A 33 -5.24 6.79 22.34
C CYS A 33 -5.10 5.29 22.69
N LEU A 34 -3.87 4.81 22.84
CA LEU A 34 -3.57 3.39 23.13
C LEU A 34 -3.25 3.13 24.60
N ASP A 35 -3.21 4.16 25.45
CA ASP A 35 -3.01 4.00 26.87
C ASP A 35 -4.18 3.19 27.49
N PRO A 36 -3.91 2.11 28.23
CA PRO A 36 -4.95 1.34 28.92
C PRO A 36 -5.79 2.17 29.92
N GLY A 37 -5.21 3.24 30.46
CA GLY A 37 -5.90 4.21 31.31
C GLY A 37 -6.84 5.15 30.52
N SER A 38 -6.75 5.18 29.21
CA SER A 38 -7.65 5.94 28.38
C SER A 38 -9.04 5.29 28.33
N LYS A 39 -10.09 6.10 28.26
CA LYS A 39 -11.47 5.60 28.06
C LYS A 39 -11.74 5.26 26.58
N THR A 40 -10.75 4.70 25.88
CA THR A 40 -10.89 4.30 24.48
C THR A 40 -11.67 2.99 24.38
N ALA A 41 -12.82 3.03 23.74
CA ALA A 41 -13.66 1.85 23.59
C ALA A 41 -12.99 0.76 22.73
N THR A 42 -13.03 -0.47 23.19
CA THR A 42 -12.53 -1.65 22.48
C THR A 42 -13.64 -2.33 21.66
N PRO A 43 -13.32 -3.05 20.58
CA PRO A 43 -11.97 -3.25 20.03
C PRO A 43 -11.39 -1.99 19.37
N ILE A 44 -10.07 -1.86 19.39
CA ILE A 44 -9.36 -0.79 18.69
C ILE A 44 -8.86 -1.34 17.35
N ARG A 45 -9.05 -0.57 16.27
CA ARG A 45 -8.51 -0.86 14.95
C ARG A 45 -7.69 0.32 14.45
N ILE A 46 -6.49 0.01 13.94
CA ILE A 46 -5.64 1.01 13.30
C ILE A 46 -6.02 1.09 11.82
N ARG A 47 -6.19 2.28 11.31
CA ARG A 47 -6.53 2.54 9.91
C ARG A 47 -5.65 3.64 9.34
N GLY A 48 -5.16 3.45 8.11
CA GLY A 48 -4.61 4.51 7.28
C GLY A 48 -5.69 5.11 6.36
N ALA A 49 -5.41 5.24 5.06
CA ALA A 49 -6.35 5.81 4.09
C ALA A 49 -7.65 5.02 3.86
N GLY A 50 -7.84 3.87 4.51
CA GLY A 50 -9.07 3.08 4.39
C GLY A 50 -9.22 2.35 3.05
N THR A 51 -8.14 2.13 2.31
CA THR A 51 -8.14 1.52 0.96
C THR A 51 -8.17 -0.02 0.95
N ALA A 52 -8.20 -0.68 2.12
CA ALA A 52 -8.24 -2.13 2.17
C ALA A 52 -9.52 -2.68 1.51
N SER A 53 -9.39 -3.76 0.74
CA SER A 53 -10.50 -4.46 0.11
C SER A 53 -11.26 -5.40 1.06
N THR A 54 -10.75 -5.57 2.29
CA THR A 54 -11.33 -6.41 3.34
C THR A 54 -11.70 -5.57 4.57
N ASP A 55 -12.40 -6.16 5.53
CA ASP A 55 -12.82 -5.49 6.78
C ASP A 55 -11.71 -5.39 7.84
N CYS A 56 -10.46 -5.72 7.51
CA CYS A 56 -9.36 -5.75 8.48
C CYS A 56 -9.13 -4.42 9.22
N ASN A 57 -9.53 -3.29 8.64
CA ASN A 57 -9.38 -1.95 9.18
C ASN A 57 -10.71 -1.29 9.58
N SER A 58 -11.76 -2.08 9.78
CA SER A 58 -13.07 -1.61 10.23
C SER A 58 -13.49 -2.24 11.56
N CYS A 59 -14.37 -1.59 12.28
CA CYS A 59 -15.06 -2.14 13.42
C CYS A 59 -16.46 -1.54 13.51
N SER A 60 -17.44 -2.38 13.88
CA SER A 60 -18.84 -1.94 14.06
C SER A 60 -19.11 -1.44 15.49
N THR A 61 -18.26 -1.82 16.43
CA THR A 61 -18.29 -1.39 17.84
C THR A 61 -16.84 -1.06 18.23
N GLY A 62 -16.63 -0.08 19.09
CA GLY A 62 -15.28 0.28 19.50
C GLY A 62 -14.69 1.46 18.72
N THR A 63 -13.38 1.52 18.58
CA THR A 63 -12.65 2.71 18.14
C THR A 63 -11.78 2.43 16.92
N ILE A 64 -11.80 3.36 15.97
CA ILE A 64 -10.79 3.44 14.91
C ILE A 64 -9.78 4.52 15.27
N ILE A 65 -8.50 4.19 15.20
CA ILE A 65 -7.39 5.15 15.22
C ILE A 65 -6.98 5.37 13.76
N ASP A 66 -7.31 6.54 13.24
CA ASP A 66 -7.01 6.96 11.86
C ASP A 66 -5.65 7.66 11.83
N THR A 67 -4.64 7.00 11.28
CA THR A 67 -3.26 7.49 11.28
C THR A 67 -2.98 8.53 10.19
N THR A 68 -3.97 8.95 9.41
CA THR A 68 -3.76 9.94 8.33
C THR A 68 -3.38 11.33 8.81
N GLY A 69 -3.52 11.63 10.11
CA GLY A 69 -2.99 12.85 10.72
C GLY A 69 -1.49 12.82 11.04
N LEU A 70 -0.82 11.68 10.86
CA LEU A 70 0.62 11.49 11.01
C LEU A 70 1.26 11.51 9.61
N ASP A 71 1.32 12.68 8.98
CA ASP A 71 1.56 12.84 7.54
C ASP A 71 2.87 13.53 7.17
N ARG A 72 3.85 13.56 8.08
CA ARG A 72 5.13 14.21 7.83
C ARG A 72 6.17 13.26 7.23
N ILE A 73 6.82 13.71 6.15
CA ILE A 73 8.09 13.15 5.69
C ILE A 73 9.18 13.74 6.58
N VAL A 74 9.76 12.89 7.46
CA VAL A 74 10.70 13.33 8.50
C VAL A 74 12.06 13.67 7.91
N GLY A 75 12.52 12.91 6.90
CA GLY A 75 13.75 13.19 6.19
C GLY A 75 14.04 12.18 5.09
N ILE A 76 14.73 12.66 4.05
CA ILE A 76 15.23 11.87 2.94
C ILE A 76 16.76 11.94 2.99
N ASP A 77 17.42 10.80 3.11
CA ASP A 77 18.88 10.66 3.09
C ASP A 77 19.29 10.11 1.72
N THR A 78 19.75 11.01 0.87
CA THR A 78 20.17 10.67 -0.49
C THR A 78 21.49 9.92 -0.53
N TYR A 79 22.33 10.07 0.50
CA TYR A 79 23.62 9.39 0.60
C TYR A 79 23.46 7.91 0.99
N ASN A 80 22.64 7.64 2.02
CA ASN A 80 22.37 6.28 2.50
C ASN A 80 21.18 5.63 1.77
N HIS A 81 20.54 6.31 0.83
CA HIS A 81 19.35 5.87 0.12
C HIS A 81 18.25 5.40 1.07
N THR A 82 17.87 6.26 2.00
CA THR A 82 16.78 5.97 2.96
C THR A 82 15.82 7.14 3.07
N VAL A 83 14.58 6.83 3.44
CA VAL A 83 13.58 7.84 3.81
C VAL A 83 12.92 7.46 5.12
N THR A 84 12.76 8.44 5.99
CA THR A 84 11.99 8.30 7.24
C THR A 84 10.73 9.12 7.13
N THR A 85 9.59 8.48 7.38
CA THR A 85 8.27 9.10 7.22
C THR A 85 7.33 8.63 8.33
N GLU A 86 6.38 9.47 8.71
CA GLU A 86 5.26 9.07 9.56
C GLU A 86 4.31 8.13 8.80
N ALA A 87 3.55 7.34 9.54
CA ALA A 87 2.76 6.24 8.99
C ALA A 87 1.57 6.68 8.12
N GLY A 88 1.10 7.90 8.30
CA GLY A 88 -0.06 8.46 7.58
C GLY A 88 0.27 9.08 6.22
N VAL A 89 1.54 9.30 5.90
CA VAL A 89 1.96 9.81 4.59
C VAL A 89 1.45 8.88 3.49
N ARG A 90 0.86 9.43 2.43
CA ARG A 90 0.40 8.65 1.27
C ARG A 90 1.58 8.26 0.38
N LEU A 91 1.51 7.07 -0.22
CA LEU A 91 2.57 6.61 -1.13
C LEU A 91 2.77 7.58 -2.30
N GLY A 92 1.70 8.18 -2.83
CA GLY A 92 1.81 9.17 -3.90
C GLY A 92 2.59 10.42 -3.51
N GLU A 93 2.37 10.92 -2.30
CA GLU A 93 3.11 12.08 -1.74
C GLU A 93 4.58 11.72 -1.51
N LEU A 94 4.84 10.53 -0.97
CA LEU A 94 6.19 10.04 -0.75
C LEU A 94 6.95 9.85 -2.07
N VAL A 95 6.31 9.26 -3.09
CA VAL A 95 6.89 9.07 -4.43
C VAL A 95 7.24 10.41 -5.07
N ALA A 96 6.35 11.41 -4.97
CA ALA A 96 6.62 12.75 -5.49
C ALA A 96 7.84 13.40 -4.81
N ALA A 97 7.89 13.36 -3.47
CA ALA A 97 9.01 13.92 -2.71
C ALA A 97 10.34 13.20 -2.99
N LEU A 98 10.32 11.87 -3.15
CA LEU A 98 11.50 11.10 -3.52
C LEU A 98 11.98 11.45 -4.94
N ALA A 99 11.06 11.61 -5.88
CA ALA A 99 11.37 11.94 -7.27
C ALA A 99 12.10 13.31 -7.39
N GLU A 100 11.74 14.29 -6.57
CA GLU A 100 12.44 15.58 -6.48
C GLU A 100 13.92 15.43 -6.06
N GLN A 101 14.25 14.36 -5.35
CA GLN A 101 15.61 14.03 -4.90
C GLN A 101 16.30 12.98 -5.80
N GLY A 102 15.72 12.64 -6.95
CA GLY A 102 16.25 11.62 -7.86
C GLY A 102 16.14 10.18 -7.32
N LEU A 103 15.25 9.95 -6.36
CA LEU A 103 15.05 8.67 -5.70
C LEU A 103 13.66 8.08 -6.00
N GLU A 104 13.51 6.77 -5.82
CA GLU A 104 12.25 6.06 -5.95
C GLU A 104 12.08 4.94 -4.91
N LEU A 105 10.82 4.56 -4.64
CA LEU A 105 10.51 3.37 -3.85
C LEU A 105 10.88 2.10 -4.62
N ILE A 106 11.47 1.13 -3.92
CA ILE A 106 11.76 -0.19 -4.48
C ILE A 106 10.47 -1.00 -4.59
N GLY A 107 10.19 -1.58 -5.77
CA GLY A 107 9.05 -2.48 -5.99
C GLY A 107 7.93 -1.92 -6.87
N ASN A 108 8.01 -0.67 -7.35
CA ASN A 108 7.06 -0.08 -8.31
C ASN A 108 5.57 -0.27 -7.91
N HIS A 109 5.24 0.13 -6.69
CA HIS A 109 3.88 0.05 -6.16
C HIS A 109 2.93 0.99 -6.92
N ASP A 110 1.69 0.55 -7.16
CA ASP A 110 0.69 1.26 -7.97
C ASP A 110 -0.49 1.81 -7.16
N GLN A 111 -0.60 1.50 -5.87
CA GLN A 111 -1.70 1.99 -5.01
C GLN A 111 -1.30 3.28 -4.26
N MET A 112 -1.23 4.39 -4.97
CA MET A 112 -0.71 5.66 -4.48
C MET A 112 -1.53 6.28 -3.34
N GLU A 113 -2.82 5.96 -3.22
CA GLU A 113 -3.69 6.43 -2.15
C GLU A 113 -3.45 5.76 -0.79
N ARG A 114 -2.71 4.66 -0.77
CA ARG A 114 -2.40 3.91 0.45
C ARG A 114 -1.41 4.70 1.31
N THR A 115 -1.60 4.69 2.65
CA THR A 115 -0.60 5.25 3.57
C THR A 115 0.59 4.32 3.75
N VAL A 116 1.77 4.86 4.06
CA VAL A 116 3.00 4.09 4.29
C VAL A 116 2.79 3.06 5.40
N GLY A 117 2.21 3.45 6.54
CA GLY A 117 1.91 2.52 7.63
C GLY A 117 0.97 1.39 7.19
N GLY A 118 -0.06 1.70 6.42
CA GLY A 118 -0.97 0.72 5.85
C GLY A 118 -0.29 -0.22 4.84
N ALA A 119 0.63 0.32 4.03
CA ALA A 119 1.38 -0.46 3.05
C ALA A 119 2.44 -1.39 3.69
N VAL A 120 2.99 -1.00 4.85
CA VAL A 120 3.92 -1.83 5.62
C VAL A 120 3.19 -2.89 6.45
N ALA A 121 2.04 -2.53 7.04
CA ALA A 121 1.26 -3.42 7.88
C ALA A 121 0.40 -4.42 7.11
N SER A 122 0.22 -4.28 5.80
CA SER A 122 -0.57 -5.19 4.97
C SER A 122 0.13 -5.48 3.63
N PRO A 123 -0.25 -6.51 2.88
CA PRO A 123 0.37 -6.84 1.60
C PRO A 123 0.24 -5.68 0.60
N CYS A 124 1.32 -4.92 0.41
CA CYS A 124 1.46 -3.92 -0.62
C CYS A 124 2.54 -4.41 -1.58
N MET A 125 2.10 -5.01 -2.67
CA MET A 125 2.96 -5.62 -3.68
C MET A 125 3.08 -4.71 -4.89
N GLY A 126 4.24 -4.78 -5.52
CA GLY A 126 4.48 -4.26 -6.86
C GLY A 126 5.14 -5.33 -7.73
N PRO A 127 5.29 -5.12 -9.02
CA PRO A 127 6.03 -6.03 -9.88
C PRO A 127 7.52 -5.89 -9.59
N GLY A 128 8.02 -6.64 -8.62
CA GLY A 128 9.47 -6.71 -8.33
C GLY A 128 10.26 -7.09 -9.58
N ILE A 129 11.48 -6.61 -9.71
CA ILE A 129 12.40 -6.94 -10.80
C ILE A 129 13.68 -7.48 -10.19
N GLY A 130 14.13 -8.65 -10.65
CA GLY A 130 15.30 -9.31 -10.12
C GLY A 130 15.13 -9.77 -8.67
N ASP A 131 16.18 -9.68 -7.88
CA ASP A 131 16.21 -10.05 -6.47
C ASP A 131 15.39 -9.11 -5.56
N GLN A 132 14.70 -8.14 -6.13
CA GLN A 132 13.91 -7.18 -5.36
C GLN A 132 12.61 -7.81 -4.91
N ALA A 133 12.41 -7.81 -3.61
CA ALA A 133 11.15 -8.28 -3.05
C ALA A 133 9.99 -7.40 -3.47
N ALA A 134 8.90 -8.02 -3.89
CA ALA A 134 7.69 -7.34 -4.36
C ALA A 134 6.96 -6.55 -3.25
N PHE A 135 7.19 -6.86 -1.97
CA PHE A 135 6.50 -6.21 -0.86
C PHE A 135 7.24 -4.97 -0.36
N LEU A 136 6.54 -3.85 -0.20
CA LEU A 136 7.10 -2.63 0.42
C LEU A 136 7.64 -2.90 1.83
N SER A 137 6.97 -3.74 2.60
CA SER A 137 7.37 -4.09 3.97
C SER A 137 8.78 -4.68 4.07
N THR A 138 9.31 -5.31 3.01
CA THR A 138 10.67 -5.85 2.99
C THR A 138 11.74 -4.76 2.94
N GLN A 139 11.38 -3.56 2.51
CA GLN A 139 12.28 -2.41 2.44
C GLN A 139 12.40 -1.66 3.77
N VAL A 140 11.63 -2.05 4.78
CA VAL A 140 11.70 -1.43 6.10
C VAL A 140 13.03 -1.73 6.78
N ILE A 141 13.76 -0.68 7.17
CA ILE A 141 15.00 -0.74 7.94
C ILE A 141 14.70 -0.69 9.43
N SER A 142 13.82 0.24 9.82
CA SER A 142 13.36 0.38 11.19
C SER A 142 11.97 0.99 11.24
N MET A 143 11.30 0.84 12.37
CA MET A 143 10.03 1.48 12.64
C MET A 143 9.90 1.85 14.11
N LYS A 144 9.12 2.89 14.39
CA LYS A 144 8.61 3.22 15.71
C LYS A 144 7.17 2.79 15.79
N VAL A 145 6.83 2.00 16.79
CA VAL A 145 5.49 1.44 17.00
C VAL A 145 5.00 1.81 18.39
N VAL A 146 3.78 2.24 18.51
CA VAL A 146 3.09 2.36 19.79
C VAL A 146 2.36 1.06 20.08
N THR A 147 2.78 0.38 21.12
CA THR A 147 2.21 -0.92 21.54
C THR A 147 0.77 -0.79 22.03
N PRO A 148 0.01 -1.89 22.14
CA PRO A 148 -1.36 -1.87 22.70
C PRO A 148 -1.46 -1.36 24.15
N VAL A 149 -0.34 -1.20 24.83
CA VAL A 149 -0.26 -0.63 26.19
C VAL A 149 0.26 0.83 26.18
N GLY A 150 0.18 1.52 25.05
CA GLY A 150 0.54 2.93 24.93
C GLY A 150 2.04 3.24 24.97
N LYS A 151 2.93 2.23 24.96
CA LYS A 151 4.38 2.41 25.04
C LYS A 151 5.02 2.48 23.67
N LEU A 152 5.93 3.44 23.49
CA LEU A 152 6.74 3.53 22.27
C LEU A 152 7.81 2.43 22.26
N MET A 153 7.88 1.71 21.14
CA MET A 153 8.92 0.71 20.87
C MET A 153 9.61 1.05 19.55
N LYS A 154 10.94 1.03 19.52
CA LYS A 154 11.74 1.10 18.31
C LYS A 154 12.18 -0.30 17.90
N VAL A 155 11.94 -0.67 16.66
CA VAL A 155 12.26 -1.97 16.08
C VAL A 155 13.11 -1.75 14.83
N SER A 156 14.18 -2.54 14.66
CA SER A 156 15.09 -2.39 13.53
C SER A 156 15.58 -3.74 12.99
N GLN A 157 16.37 -3.70 11.92
CA GLN A 157 16.98 -4.90 11.34
C GLN A 157 17.88 -5.68 12.31
N GLN A 158 18.38 -5.06 13.37
CA GLN A 158 19.12 -5.74 14.44
C GLN A 158 18.22 -6.73 15.20
N GLN A 159 16.92 -6.45 15.26
CA GLN A 159 15.91 -7.28 15.90
C GLN A 159 15.03 -7.93 14.80
N LYS A 160 15.66 -8.69 13.89
CA LYS A 160 15.05 -9.21 12.67
C LYS A 160 13.71 -9.93 12.91
N HIS A 161 13.64 -10.79 13.91
CA HIS A 161 12.40 -11.53 14.22
C HIS A 161 11.26 -10.59 14.64
N LEU A 162 11.57 -9.61 15.48
CA LEU A 162 10.59 -8.64 15.93
C LEU A 162 10.15 -7.71 14.78
N LEU A 163 11.09 -7.24 13.97
CA LEU A 163 10.78 -6.44 12.78
C LEU A 163 9.87 -7.22 11.82
N ASN A 164 10.13 -8.50 11.59
CA ASN A 164 9.30 -9.35 10.74
C ASN A 164 7.91 -9.57 11.32
N ALA A 165 7.76 -9.65 12.64
CA ALA A 165 6.45 -9.76 13.29
C ALA A 165 5.59 -8.49 13.07
N PHE A 166 6.19 -7.30 13.07
CA PHE A 166 5.46 -6.06 12.82
C PHE A 166 5.14 -5.82 11.34
N ARG A 167 5.97 -6.35 10.43
CA ARG A 167 5.66 -6.36 8.99
C ARG A 167 4.42 -7.21 8.76
N LEU A 168 3.49 -6.73 7.93
CA LEU A 168 2.23 -7.44 7.61
C LEU A 168 1.38 -7.81 8.86
N SER A 169 1.54 -7.10 9.97
CA SER A 169 0.83 -7.36 11.23
C SER A 169 -0.63 -6.90 11.24
N TYR A 170 -1.09 -6.19 10.20
CA TYR A 170 -2.43 -5.60 10.12
C TYR A 170 -2.79 -4.69 11.31
N GLY A 171 -1.77 -4.13 11.99
CA GLY A 171 -1.95 -3.30 13.17
C GLY A 171 -2.34 -4.07 14.45
N LEU A 172 -2.24 -5.42 14.44
CA LEU A 172 -2.62 -6.25 15.60
C LEU A 172 -1.61 -6.16 16.75
N LEU A 173 -0.36 -5.85 16.44
CA LEU A 173 0.73 -5.74 17.44
C LEU A 173 0.96 -4.31 17.92
N GLY A 174 0.22 -3.34 17.41
CA GLY A 174 0.32 -1.92 17.75
C GLY A 174 0.18 -1.01 16.54
N ALA A 175 0.22 0.30 16.79
CA ALA A 175 0.12 1.31 15.76
C ALA A 175 1.51 1.75 15.29
N ILE A 176 1.81 1.60 14.02
CA ILE A 176 3.03 2.15 13.41
C ILE A 176 2.91 3.68 13.46
N TYR A 177 3.92 4.33 14.05
CA TYR A 177 4.03 5.79 14.09
C TYR A 177 4.93 6.31 12.97
N GLU A 178 6.12 5.72 12.83
CA GLU A 178 7.16 6.18 11.91
C GLU A 178 7.87 4.97 11.29
N VAL A 179 8.27 5.07 10.03
CA VAL A 179 8.98 4.02 9.29
C VAL A 179 10.17 4.61 8.57
N THR A 180 11.31 3.91 8.64
CA THR A 180 12.47 4.16 7.76
C THR A 180 12.52 3.08 6.70
N LEU A 181 12.46 3.50 5.42
CA LEU A 181 12.49 2.64 4.24
C LEU A 181 13.81 2.79 3.50
N ARG A 182 14.28 1.71 2.90
CA ARG A 182 15.29 1.76 1.85
C ARG A 182 14.63 2.24 0.56
N VAL A 183 15.32 3.14 -0.12
CA VAL A 183 14.98 3.66 -1.44
C VAL A 183 16.15 3.45 -2.40
N ARG A 184 16.03 3.84 -3.65
CA ARG A 184 17.12 3.76 -4.63
C ARG A 184 17.07 4.94 -5.60
N PRO A 185 18.15 5.21 -6.34
CA PRO A 185 18.10 6.12 -7.47
C PRO A 185 17.03 5.74 -8.47
N ILE A 186 16.41 6.74 -9.10
CA ILE A 186 15.39 6.51 -10.14
C ILE A 186 15.97 5.64 -11.26
N THR A 187 15.22 4.61 -11.62
CA THR A 187 15.58 3.72 -12.72
C THR A 187 14.48 3.72 -13.78
N THR A 188 14.86 3.47 -15.02
CA THR A 188 13.93 3.29 -16.13
C THR A 188 13.66 1.80 -16.37
N PHE A 189 12.48 1.48 -16.85
CA PHE A 189 12.14 0.12 -17.24
C PHE A 189 11.27 0.12 -18.49
N SER A 190 11.39 -0.92 -19.30
CA SER A 190 10.44 -1.20 -20.37
C SER A 190 9.27 -2.05 -19.83
N ALA A 191 8.06 -1.75 -20.28
CA ALA A 191 6.88 -2.54 -19.97
C ALA A 191 6.31 -3.18 -21.22
N LYS A 192 6.03 -4.49 -21.17
CA LYS A 192 5.39 -5.25 -22.26
C LYS A 192 4.14 -5.95 -21.75
N HIS A 193 3.03 -5.71 -22.43
CA HIS A 193 1.76 -6.35 -22.09
C HIS A 193 1.48 -7.52 -23.04
N ARG A 194 1.00 -8.64 -22.49
CA ARG A 194 0.64 -9.86 -23.25
C ARG A 194 -0.66 -10.44 -22.72
N GLY A 195 -1.51 -10.90 -23.64
CA GLY A 195 -2.66 -11.74 -23.32
C GLY A 195 -2.30 -13.19 -23.65
N LEU A 196 -2.47 -14.09 -22.70
CA LEU A 196 -2.22 -15.54 -22.84
C LEU A 196 -3.47 -16.31 -22.42
N SER A 197 -3.65 -17.56 -22.90
CA SER A 197 -4.58 -18.49 -22.28
C SER A 197 -4.07 -18.89 -20.89
N ILE A 198 -4.94 -19.39 -20.03
CA ILE A 198 -4.56 -19.86 -18.68
C ILE A 198 -3.52 -20.97 -18.80
N ASP A 199 -3.72 -21.94 -19.70
CA ASP A 199 -2.79 -23.05 -19.91
C ASP A 199 -1.42 -22.55 -20.38
N THR A 200 -1.37 -21.66 -21.38
CA THR A 200 -0.11 -21.09 -21.86
C THR A 200 0.60 -20.31 -20.72
N PHE A 201 -0.14 -19.59 -19.88
CA PHE A 201 0.44 -18.89 -18.74
C PHE A 201 1.00 -19.86 -17.71
N ALA A 202 0.31 -20.96 -17.40
CA ALA A 202 0.80 -21.99 -16.46
C ALA A 202 2.14 -22.57 -16.92
N ASP A 203 2.29 -22.85 -18.22
CA ASP A 203 3.53 -23.35 -18.82
C ASP A 203 4.70 -22.37 -18.71
N VAL A 204 4.44 -21.08 -18.79
CA VAL A 204 5.50 -20.06 -18.79
C VAL A 204 5.76 -19.42 -17.43
N ALA A 205 4.84 -19.53 -16.47
CA ALA A 205 4.92 -18.84 -15.18
C ALA A 205 6.22 -19.14 -14.42
N ASN A 206 6.60 -20.41 -14.31
CA ASN A 206 7.84 -20.82 -13.66
C ASN A 206 9.09 -20.29 -14.38
N ARG A 207 9.04 -20.24 -15.71
CA ARG A 207 10.15 -19.68 -16.51
C ARG A 207 10.27 -18.18 -16.36
N LEU A 208 9.14 -17.47 -16.17
CA LEU A 208 9.14 -16.05 -15.88
C LEU A 208 9.69 -15.76 -14.49
N ALA A 209 9.29 -16.55 -13.49
CA ALA A 209 9.77 -16.43 -12.12
C ALA A 209 11.29 -16.67 -11.99
N ALA A 210 11.86 -17.51 -12.86
CA ALA A 210 13.30 -17.79 -12.90
C ALA A 210 14.13 -16.75 -13.66
N ARG A 211 13.50 -15.74 -14.28
CA ARG A 211 14.18 -14.68 -15.05
C ARG A 211 14.25 -13.40 -14.24
N ASP A 212 15.27 -12.60 -14.57
CA ASP A 212 15.41 -11.23 -14.05
C ASP A 212 14.41 -10.25 -14.71
N VAL A 213 13.13 -10.55 -14.53
CA VAL A 213 12.00 -9.78 -15.09
C VAL A 213 10.92 -9.65 -14.04
N GLY A 214 10.54 -8.44 -13.71
CA GLY A 214 9.35 -8.21 -12.91
C GLY A 214 8.10 -8.53 -13.72
N PHE A 215 7.15 -9.21 -13.12
CA PHE A 215 5.87 -9.42 -13.78
C PHE A 215 4.70 -9.36 -12.81
N LYS A 216 3.59 -8.91 -13.34
CA LYS A 216 2.29 -8.88 -12.70
C LYS A 216 1.27 -9.47 -13.67
N PHE A 217 0.29 -10.20 -13.17
CA PHE A 217 -0.73 -10.79 -14.03
C PHE A 217 -2.12 -10.60 -13.43
N TYR A 218 -3.11 -10.56 -14.32
CA TYR A 218 -4.52 -10.45 -13.98
C TYR A 218 -5.27 -11.62 -14.59
N VAL A 219 -5.92 -12.40 -13.75
CA VAL A 219 -6.86 -13.45 -14.18
C VAL A 219 -8.27 -12.84 -14.15
N LEU A 220 -8.95 -12.85 -15.28
CA LEU A 220 -10.32 -12.37 -15.33
C LEU A 220 -11.27 -13.55 -15.10
N PRO A 221 -12.22 -13.44 -14.14
CA PRO A 221 -13.23 -14.46 -13.94
C PRO A 221 -14.02 -14.73 -15.22
N HIS A 222 -14.31 -16.01 -15.48
CA HIS A 222 -15.08 -16.47 -16.64
C HIS A 222 -14.46 -16.23 -18.03
N MET A 223 -13.18 -15.86 -18.08
CA MET A 223 -12.43 -15.72 -19.32
C MET A 223 -11.20 -16.64 -19.27
N ASP A 224 -10.98 -17.40 -20.34
CA ASP A 224 -9.73 -18.16 -20.52
C ASP A 224 -8.59 -17.22 -20.95
N ARG A 225 -8.33 -16.19 -20.14
CA ARG A 225 -7.28 -15.22 -20.43
C ARG A 225 -6.61 -14.70 -19.19
N VAL A 226 -5.28 -14.64 -19.27
CA VAL A 226 -4.39 -13.97 -18.32
C VAL A 226 -3.75 -12.77 -19.02
N TYR A 227 -3.88 -11.61 -18.44
CA TYR A 227 -3.18 -10.40 -18.89
C TYR A 227 -1.89 -10.25 -18.07
N LEU A 228 -0.76 -10.25 -18.77
CA LEU A 228 0.57 -10.22 -18.20
C LEU A 228 1.22 -8.85 -18.48
N ASP A 229 1.70 -8.20 -17.43
CA ASP A 229 2.54 -6.99 -17.46
C ASP A 229 3.97 -7.41 -17.11
N LEU A 230 4.86 -7.37 -18.09
CA LEU A 230 6.28 -7.72 -17.97
C LEU A 230 7.09 -6.44 -17.89
N ARG A 231 7.99 -6.35 -16.92
CA ARG A 231 8.87 -5.19 -16.71
C ARG A 231 10.32 -5.62 -16.65
N ARG A 232 11.18 -4.88 -17.37
CA ARG A 232 12.62 -5.10 -17.37
C ARG A 232 13.33 -3.77 -17.21
N TYR A 233 14.35 -3.71 -16.34
CA TYR A 233 15.19 -2.53 -16.25
C TYR A 233 15.98 -2.30 -17.54
N GLU A 234 16.00 -1.06 -17.98
CA GLU A 234 16.76 -0.61 -19.15
C GLU A 234 17.51 0.67 -18.79
N PRO A 235 18.78 0.55 -18.37
CA PRO A 235 19.54 1.68 -17.84
C PRO A 235 19.80 2.81 -18.87
N THR A 236 19.55 2.56 -20.15
CA THR A 236 19.83 3.49 -21.26
C THR A 236 18.64 4.27 -21.80
N LEU A 237 17.44 3.99 -21.32
CA LEU A 237 16.25 4.75 -21.74
C LEU A 237 16.17 6.06 -20.99
N GLY A 238 16.28 7.17 -21.73
CA GLY A 238 16.12 8.52 -21.18
C GLY A 238 14.73 8.76 -20.56
N ASN A 239 14.62 9.81 -19.76
CA ASN A 239 13.47 10.26 -18.97
C ASN A 239 12.21 10.63 -19.78
N SER A 240 11.71 9.81 -20.66
CA SER A 240 10.46 10.12 -21.33
C SER A 240 9.29 9.31 -20.75
N TYR A 241 8.59 9.89 -19.79
CA TYR A 241 7.17 9.56 -19.57
C TYR A 241 6.39 9.96 -20.81
N GLY A 242 6.31 9.07 -21.79
CA GLY A 242 5.62 9.35 -23.04
C GLY A 242 4.13 9.60 -22.79
N THR A 243 3.54 10.48 -23.60
CA THR A 243 2.10 10.76 -23.63
C THR A 243 1.23 9.49 -23.60
N PRO A 244 1.60 8.37 -24.26
CA PRO A 244 0.86 7.11 -24.20
C PRO A 244 0.74 6.51 -22.79
N TRP A 245 1.76 6.67 -21.95
CA TRP A 245 1.73 6.14 -20.59
C TRP A 245 0.78 6.93 -19.69
N LYS A 246 0.79 8.25 -19.79
CA LYS A 246 -0.14 9.12 -19.04
C LYS A 246 -1.59 8.86 -19.44
N LEU A 247 -1.83 8.62 -20.72
CA LEU A 247 -3.16 8.30 -21.24
C LEU A 247 -3.63 6.92 -20.75
N LYS A 248 -2.74 5.93 -20.71
CA LYS A 248 -3.02 4.59 -20.16
C LYS A 248 -3.38 4.69 -18.69
N ASP A 249 -2.56 5.36 -17.88
CA ASP A 249 -2.75 5.51 -16.44
C ASP A 249 -4.07 6.25 -16.14
N TRP A 250 -4.37 7.31 -16.86
CA TRP A 250 -5.67 7.98 -16.79
C TRP A 250 -6.83 7.07 -17.20
N GLY A 251 -6.66 6.27 -18.25
CA GLY A 251 -7.66 5.29 -18.69
C GLY A 251 -7.93 4.23 -17.63
N GLU A 252 -6.89 3.65 -17.04
CA GLU A 252 -6.99 2.60 -16.02
C GLU A 252 -7.52 3.15 -14.68
N SER A 253 -7.08 4.33 -14.28
CA SER A 253 -7.46 4.92 -12.97
C SER A 253 -8.82 5.62 -12.98
N THR A 254 -9.21 6.22 -14.10
CA THR A 254 -10.40 7.08 -14.19
C THR A 254 -11.50 6.48 -15.06
N VAL A 255 -11.18 6.08 -16.29
CA VAL A 255 -12.22 5.66 -17.27
C VAL A 255 -12.72 4.26 -16.96
N LEU A 256 -11.83 3.29 -16.80
CA LEU A 256 -12.21 1.89 -16.59
C LEU A 256 -13.15 1.69 -15.40
N PRO A 257 -12.89 2.27 -14.23
CA PRO A 257 -13.79 2.15 -13.07
C PRO A 257 -15.19 2.71 -13.33
N HIS A 258 -15.31 3.80 -14.11
CA HIS A 258 -16.59 4.40 -14.45
C HIS A 258 -17.35 3.56 -15.47
N VAL A 259 -16.65 3.00 -16.47
CA VAL A 259 -17.23 2.09 -17.46
C VAL A 259 -17.74 0.82 -16.79
N PHE A 260 -16.97 0.18 -15.93
CA PHE A 260 -17.41 -1.01 -15.19
C PHE A 260 -18.59 -0.71 -14.26
N LYS A 261 -18.60 0.45 -13.61
CA LYS A 261 -19.74 0.88 -12.77
C LYS A 261 -21.01 1.08 -13.59
N SER A 262 -20.89 1.60 -14.81
CA SER A 262 -22.02 1.82 -15.72
C SER A 262 -22.52 0.51 -16.32
N LEU A 263 -21.62 -0.38 -16.74
CA LEU A 263 -21.95 -1.72 -17.25
C LEU A 263 -22.65 -2.57 -16.17
N ASN A 264 -22.21 -2.52 -14.92
CA ASN A 264 -22.88 -3.20 -13.80
C ASN A 264 -24.29 -2.69 -13.51
N ARG A 265 -24.65 -1.47 -13.95
CA ARG A 265 -26.01 -0.95 -13.85
C ARG A 265 -26.93 -1.44 -14.96
N VAL A 266 -26.36 -1.67 -16.15
CA VAL A 266 -27.12 -2.03 -17.38
C VAL A 266 -27.19 -3.55 -17.55
N LEU A 267 -26.13 -4.25 -17.22
CA LEU A 267 -26.03 -5.71 -17.22
C LEU A 267 -25.72 -6.16 -15.79
N PRO A 268 -26.73 -6.49 -14.99
CA PRO A 268 -26.47 -7.04 -13.66
C PRO A 268 -25.79 -8.40 -13.82
N ILE A 269 -24.46 -8.38 -13.88
CA ILE A 269 -23.65 -9.58 -13.73
C ILE A 269 -24.03 -10.11 -12.33
N PRO A 270 -24.49 -11.37 -12.21
CA PRO A 270 -24.83 -11.92 -10.92
C PRO A 270 -23.65 -11.67 -9.97
N SER A 271 -23.87 -10.79 -9.00
CA SER A 271 -22.86 -10.55 -7.98
C SER A 271 -22.59 -11.89 -7.32
N VAL A 272 -21.38 -12.40 -7.47
CA VAL A 272 -20.91 -13.50 -6.67
C VAL A 272 -21.01 -13.02 -5.22
N ARG A 273 -22.04 -13.45 -4.52
CA ARG A 273 -22.15 -13.25 -3.08
C ARG A 273 -21.16 -14.21 -2.45
N TYR A 274 -20.07 -13.69 -1.97
CA TYR A 274 -19.23 -14.33 -0.95
C TYR A 274 -19.67 -13.85 0.43
#